data_41f40ccc0f5aa29ac0edb4248b464bd2
#
_entry.id   41f40ccc0f5aa29ac0edb4248b464bd2
#
_cell.length_a   1.000
_cell.length_b   1.000
_cell.length_c   1.000
_cell.angle_alpha   90.00
_cell.angle_beta   90.00
_cell.angle_gamma   90.00
#
_symmetry.space_group_name_H-M   'P 1'
#
loop_
_entity.id
_entity.type
_entity.pdbx_description
1 polymer ?
#
loop_
_entity_poly.entity_id
_entity_poly.type
_entity_poly.pdbx_seq_one_letter_code
_entity_poly.pdbx_strand_id
1 'polypeptide(L)'
;MIASLPMYARPENRAAHSALWALIRDGLRARALPAPDGLDFDTPHMQGWARPDLVLGQICNLPYRAQFQGRVTRIGCFDYGLPDCPPGQYYSQFVVRRDDPAASATDCAEAGYVFAYNEGLSQSGWGAPQAWAAAQGLALRPGPKTGAHVASLQAVAEGRADWAATDAITLRMAQRWQSALTDQLRIIGRTAPSPGMTLITRQGQPPQPYAAAITEALAQLPAEIAQILGICGFHSLPQSAYDIALPSPPQPA
;
A
#
# COMPACT_ATOMS: atom_id res chain seq x y z
N MET A 1 5.02 -17.13 16.36
CA MET A 1 5.40 -16.73 14.99
C MET A 1 4.21 -16.10 14.33
N ILE A 2 4.43 -15.06 13.51
CA ILE A 2 3.36 -14.34 12.81
C ILE A 2 3.74 -14.16 11.33
N ALA A 3 2.76 -14.33 10.43
CA ALA A 3 2.80 -13.89 9.04
C ALA A 3 1.53 -13.08 8.77
N SER A 4 1.68 -11.88 8.23
CA SER A 4 0.55 -10.96 8.02
C SER A 4 0.75 -10.11 6.76
N LEU A 5 -0.26 -10.10 5.89
CA LEU A 5 -0.30 -9.32 4.66
C LEU A 5 -1.49 -8.33 4.70
N PRO A 6 -1.49 -7.36 5.65
CA PRO A 6 -2.70 -6.62 6.02
C PRO A 6 -3.09 -5.54 5.02
N MET A 7 -2.14 -5.07 4.18
CA MET A 7 -2.33 -3.84 3.40
C MET A 7 -3.47 -3.92 2.39
N TYR A 8 -3.64 -5.09 1.76
CA TYR A 8 -4.67 -5.32 0.74
C TYR A 8 -5.65 -6.43 1.09
N ALA A 9 -5.55 -7.00 2.30
CA ALA A 9 -6.50 -8.00 2.77
C ALA A 9 -7.88 -7.37 3.01
N ARG A 10 -8.90 -7.96 2.41
CA ARG A 10 -10.32 -7.59 2.52
C ARG A 10 -11.13 -8.85 2.75
N PRO A 11 -12.35 -8.77 3.29
CA PRO A 11 -13.22 -9.94 3.40
C PRO A 11 -13.34 -10.70 2.08
N GLU A 12 -13.48 -9.99 0.95
CA GLU A 12 -13.68 -10.53 -0.39
C GLU A 12 -12.49 -11.32 -0.94
N ASN A 13 -11.28 -11.05 -0.47
CA ASN A 13 -10.06 -11.71 -0.96
C ASN A 13 -9.27 -12.45 0.13
N ARG A 14 -9.83 -12.58 1.33
CA ARG A 14 -9.16 -13.24 2.47
C ARG A 14 -8.76 -14.69 2.14
N ALA A 15 -9.64 -15.44 1.49
CA ALA A 15 -9.35 -16.80 1.05
C ALA A 15 -8.20 -16.86 0.03
N ALA A 16 -8.13 -15.89 -0.88
CA ALA A 16 -7.05 -15.80 -1.85
C ALA A 16 -5.69 -15.47 -1.18
N HIS A 17 -5.66 -14.57 -0.19
CA HIS A 17 -4.46 -14.34 0.62
C HIS A 17 -4.03 -15.60 1.40
N SER A 18 -4.97 -16.35 1.96
CA SER A 18 -4.67 -17.60 2.65
C SER A 18 -4.12 -18.67 1.71
N ALA A 19 -4.62 -18.76 0.48
CA ALA A 19 -4.10 -19.68 -0.54
C ALA A 19 -2.68 -19.30 -0.97
N LEU A 20 -2.40 -18.02 -1.22
CA LEU A 20 -1.04 -17.54 -1.49
C LEU A 20 -0.11 -17.84 -0.32
N TRP A 21 -0.55 -17.58 0.91
CA TRP A 21 0.26 -17.88 2.09
C TRP A 21 0.58 -19.37 2.22
N ALA A 22 -0.36 -20.25 1.94
CA ALA A 22 -0.11 -21.70 2.03
C ALA A 22 1.08 -22.12 1.14
N LEU A 23 1.13 -21.61 -0.11
CA LEU A 23 2.25 -21.86 -1.01
C LEU A 23 3.57 -21.27 -0.50
N ILE A 24 3.55 -20.03 -0.04
CA ILE A 24 4.75 -19.37 0.54
C ILE A 24 5.22 -20.12 1.77
N ARG A 25 4.32 -20.49 2.69
CA ARG A 25 4.61 -21.26 3.89
C ARG A 25 5.31 -22.59 3.55
N ASP A 26 4.76 -23.32 2.61
CA ASP A 26 5.29 -24.63 2.22
C ASP A 26 6.68 -24.47 1.58
N GLY A 27 6.88 -23.45 0.76
CA GLY A 27 8.19 -23.09 0.22
C GLY A 27 9.21 -22.70 1.29
N LEU A 28 8.80 -21.97 2.33
CA LEU A 28 9.67 -21.63 3.48
C LEU A 28 10.02 -22.87 4.28
N ARG A 29 9.05 -23.74 4.59
CA ARG A 29 9.27 -24.99 5.34
C ARG A 29 10.18 -25.95 4.60
N ALA A 30 10.07 -26.06 3.28
CA ALA A 30 10.98 -26.84 2.44
C ALA A 30 12.44 -26.36 2.52
N ARG A 31 12.65 -25.10 2.94
CA ARG A 31 13.97 -24.48 3.19
C ARG A 31 14.37 -24.49 4.66
N ALA A 32 13.71 -25.32 5.47
CA ALA A 32 13.90 -25.39 6.92
C ALA A 32 13.68 -24.05 7.66
N LEU A 33 12.92 -23.13 7.07
CA LEU A 33 12.49 -21.91 7.73
C LEU A 33 11.14 -22.16 8.43
N PRO A 34 11.03 -21.84 9.72
CA PRO A 34 9.76 -21.99 10.43
C PRO A 34 8.73 -20.98 9.92
N ALA A 35 7.50 -21.45 9.70
CA ALA A 35 6.38 -20.61 9.24
C ALA A 35 5.07 -21.03 9.92
N PRO A 36 4.21 -20.09 10.36
CA PRO A 36 2.92 -20.40 10.98
C PRO A 36 1.96 -21.04 9.96
N ASP A 37 0.97 -21.79 10.44
CA ASP A 37 0.01 -22.48 9.56
C ASP A 37 -0.85 -21.54 8.75
N GLY A 38 -1.29 -20.41 9.33
CA GLY A 38 -2.13 -19.43 8.69
C GLY A 38 -1.59 -18.01 8.75
N LEU A 39 -2.18 -17.13 7.94
CA LEU A 39 -1.99 -15.68 8.06
C LEU A 39 -2.73 -15.16 9.29
N ASP A 40 -2.10 -14.22 9.96
CA ASP A 40 -2.73 -13.37 10.97
C ASP A 40 -3.39 -12.17 10.27
N PHE A 41 -4.68 -11.99 10.53
CA PHE A 41 -5.48 -10.88 10.00
C PHE A 41 -5.93 -9.91 11.08
N ASP A 42 -5.66 -10.20 12.34
CA ASP A 42 -6.27 -9.52 13.49
C ASP A 42 -5.28 -8.64 14.26
N THR A 43 -3.99 -8.99 14.24
CA THR A 43 -2.95 -8.18 14.88
C THR A 43 -2.80 -6.83 14.17
N PRO A 44 -2.89 -5.70 14.89
CA PRO A 44 -2.64 -4.39 14.31
C PRO A 44 -1.28 -4.34 13.62
N HIS A 45 -1.24 -3.85 12.38
CA HIS A 45 -0.06 -3.97 11.51
C HIS A 45 1.23 -3.41 12.13
N MET A 46 1.18 -2.26 12.82
CA MET A 46 2.37 -1.69 13.50
C MET A 46 2.91 -2.64 14.58
N GLN A 47 2.04 -3.32 15.32
CA GLN A 47 2.42 -4.31 16.33
C GLN A 47 2.99 -5.58 15.65
N GLY A 48 2.33 -6.03 14.58
CA GLY A 48 2.76 -7.20 13.80
C GLY A 48 4.18 -7.02 13.24
N TRP A 49 4.47 -5.85 12.66
CA TRP A 49 5.80 -5.55 12.10
C TRP A 49 6.91 -5.47 13.15
N ALA A 50 6.59 -5.09 14.38
CA ALA A 50 7.55 -4.97 15.49
C ALA A 50 7.85 -6.30 16.20
N ARG A 51 7.16 -7.39 15.84
CA ARG A 51 7.33 -8.67 16.54
C ARG A 51 8.69 -9.32 16.28
N PRO A 52 9.37 -9.82 17.32
CA PRO A 52 10.65 -10.52 17.17
C PRO A 52 10.52 -11.88 16.46
N ASP A 53 9.31 -12.43 16.41
CA ASP A 53 8.97 -13.70 15.75
C ASP A 53 8.24 -13.51 14.41
N LEU A 54 8.40 -12.32 13.77
CA LEU A 54 7.87 -12.01 12.45
C LEU A 54 8.52 -12.91 11.39
N VAL A 55 7.71 -13.70 10.73
CA VAL A 55 8.14 -14.56 9.60
C VAL A 55 7.98 -13.80 8.29
N LEU A 56 6.79 -13.25 8.03
CA LEU A 56 6.51 -12.44 6.85
C LEU A 56 5.54 -11.34 7.21
N GLY A 57 5.87 -10.11 6.85
CA GLY A 57 5.00 -8.94 6.98
C GLY A 57 4.92 -8.17 5.68
N GLN A 58 3.85 -7.41 5.50
CA GLN A 58 3.70 -6.46 4.40
C GLN A 58 3.56 -5.06 4.99
N ILE A 59 4.51 -4.18 4.70
CA ILE A 59 4.61 -2.83 5.28
C ILE A 59 4.54 -1.75 4.21
N CYS A 60 3.85 -0.66 4.51
CA CYS A 60 3.86 0.55 3.68
C CYS A 60 5.25 1.21 3.68
N ASN A 61 5.63 1.83 2.57
CA ASN A 61 6.96 2.40 2.37
C ASN A 61 7.31 3.50 3.42
N LEU A 62 6.40 4.41 3.74
CA LEU A 62 6.70 5.49 4.67
C LEU A 62 6.98 4.99 6.10
N PRO A 63 6.15 4.15 6.76
CA PRO A 63 6.50 3.60 8.06
C PRO A 63 7.76 2.73 8.00
N TYR A 64 8.01 2.00 6.89
CA TYR A 64 9.27 1.27 6.72
C TYR A 64 10.47 2.23 6.85
N ARG A 65 10.53 3.31 6.07
CA ARG A 65 11.62 4.29 6.08
C ARG A 65 11.73 5.05 7.40
N ALA A 66 10.60 5.46 7.97
CA ALA A 66 10.57 6.30 9.15
C ALA A 66 10.88 5.54 10.46
N GLN A 67 10.52 4.25 10.55
CA GLN A 67 10.53 3.56 11.83
C GLN A 67 11.14 2.14 11.80
N PHE A 68 11.14 1.46 10.66
CA PHE A 68 11.52 0.05 10.58
C PHE A 68 12.79 -0.22 9.77
N GLN A 69 13.31 0.76 9.04
CA GLN A 69 14.60 0.63 8.35
C GLN A 69 15.70 0.32 9.36
N GLY A 70 16.48 -0.76 9.10
CA GLY A 70 17.49 -1.26 10.03
C GLY A 70 16.94 -2.08 11.21
N ARG A 71 15.61 -2.21 11.34
CA ARG A 71 14.96 -3.01 12.40
C ARG A 71 14.28 -4.27 11.87
N VAL A 72 14.08 -4.35 10.58
CA VAL A 72 13.56 -5.53 9.85
C VAL A 72 14.42 -5.79 8.64
N THR A 73 14.39 -7.01 8.12
CA THR A 73 14.98 -7.36 6.83
C THR A 73 13.94 -7.18 5.73
N ARG A 74 14.29 -6.40 4.72
CA ARG A 74 13.48 -6.21 3.52
C ARG A 74 13.69 -7.38 2.56
N ILE A 75 12.60 -7.88 1.97
CA ILE A 75 12.62 -8.99 1.02
C ILE A 75 12.39 -8.47 -0.40
N GLY A 76 11.31 -7.73 -0.64
CA GLY A 76 10.91 -7.19 -1.94
C GLY A 76 9.48 -6.67 -1.92
N CYS A 77 8.89 -6.47 -3.09
CA CYS A 77 7.51 -6.00 -3.26
C CYS A 77 6.76 -6.92 -4.21
N PHE A 78 5.48 -7.16 -3.96
CA PHE A 78 4.61 -7.67 -5.01
C PHE A 78 4.42 -6.64 -6.11
N ASP A 79 4.35 -7.12 -7.35
CA ASP A 79 3.94 -6.33 -8.50
C ASP A 79 2.44 -6.53 -8.76
N TYR A 80 1.75 -5.42 -8.93
CA TYR A 80 0.30 -5.40 -9.18
C TYR A 80 -0.05 -4.98 -10.62
N GLY A 81 0.93 -4.88 -11.50
CA GLY A 81 0.74 -4.57 -12.91
C GLY A 81 0.02 -3.25 -13.15
N LEU A 82 0.41 -2.19 -12.44
CA LEU A 82 -0.18 -0.87 -12.64
C LEU A 82 0.31 -0.25 -13.96
N PRO A 83 -0.59 0.38 -14.74
CA PRO A 83 -0.20 1.07 -15.97
C PRO A 83 0.87 2.13 -15.74
N ASP A 84 1.85 2.21 -16.65
CA ASP A 84 2.97 3.18 -16.62
C ASP A 84 3.67 3.25 -15.26
N CYS A 85 3.83 2.11 -14.61
CA CYS A 85 4.48 1.97 -13.32
C CYS A 85 5.58 0.92 -13.41
N PRO A 86 6.81 1.20 -12.95
CA PRO A 86 7.86 0.19 -12.92
C PRO A 86 7.46 -1.01 -12.03
N PRO A 87 7.90 -2.23 -12.37
CA PRO A 87 7.58 -3.42 -11.58
C PRO A 87 7.95 -3.29 -10.10
N GLY A 88 7.07 -3.75 -9.22
CA GLY A 88 7.25 -3.67 -7.76
C GLY A 88 7.04 -2.28 -7.16
N GLN A 89 6.65 -1.30 -7.98
CA GLN A 89 6.29 0.04 -7.54
C GLN A 89 4.78 0.27 -7.63
N TYR A 90 4.33 1.38 -7.06
CA TYR A 90 2.94 1.84 -7.13
C TYR A 90 2.88 3.37 -7.06
N TYR A 91 1.73 3.92 -7.38
CA TYR A 91 1.44 5.36 -7.26
C TYR A 91 0.09 5.58 -6.57
N SER A 92 -0.14 6.81 -6.15
CA SER A 92 -1.44 7.24 -5.63
C SER A 92 -2.22 7.97 -6.73
N GLN A 93 -3.53 7.80 -6.72
CA GLN A 93 -4.46 8.52 -7.57
C GLN A 93 -5.19 9.58 -6.75
N PHE A 94 -5.23 10.80 -7.27
CA PHE A 94 -6.02 11.88 -6.69
C PHE A 94 -7.46 11.76 -7.14
N VAL A 95 -8.37 11.90 -6.20
CA VAL A 95 -9.81 11.77 -6.46
C VAL A 95 -10.59 12.97 -5.90
N VAL A 96 -11.61 13.36 -6.62
CA VAL A 96 -12.64 14.33 -6.24
C VAL A 96 -14.02 13.71 -6.43
N ARG A 97 -15.09 14.39 -5.99
CA ARG A 97 -16.44 14.02 -6.37
C ARG A 97 -16.59 14.07 -7.89
N ARG A 98 -17.50 13.28 -8.42
CA ARG A 98 -17.73 13.19 -9.87
C ARG A 98 -18.16 14.53 -10.49
N ASP A 99 -18.96 15.30 -9.75
CA ASP A 99 -19.51 16.60 -10.16
C ASP A 99 -18.62 17.81 -9.78
N ASP A 100 -17.49 17.58 -9.15
CA ASP A 100 -16.56 18.65 -8.76
C ASP A 100 -15.97 19.32 -10.01
N PRO A 101 -15.84 20.66 -10.07
CA PRO A 101 -15.34 21.39 -11.25
C PRO A 101 -13.82 21.26 -11.47
N ALA A 102 -13.02 20.90 -10.45
CA ALA A 102 -11.56 20.86 -10.55
C ALA A 102 -11.10 19.87 -11.63
N ALA A 103 -10.38 20.32 -12.65
CA ALA A 103 -9.92 19.48 -13.74
C ALA A 103 -8.66 18.66 -13.38
N SER A 104 -7.87 19.13 -12.42
CA SER A 104 -6.58 18.53 -12.02
C SER A 104 -6.35 18.60 -10.51
N ALA A 105 -5.37 17.82 -10.04
CA ALA A 105 -4.91 17.91 -8.65
C ALA A 105 -4.26 19.29 -8.34
N THR A 106 -3.69 19.94 -9.35
CA THR A 106 -3.12 21.30 -9.24
C THR A 106 -4.22 22.30 -8.92
N ASP A 107 -5.36 22.24 -9.63
CA ASP A 107 -6.50 23.13 -9.38
C ASP A 107 -6.99 23.00 -7.93
N CYS A 108 -7.08 21.79 -7.41
CA CYS A 108 -7.47 21.55 -6.02
C CYS A 108 -6.49 22.18 -5.02
N ALA A 109 -5.19 22.01 -5.25
CA ALA A 109 -4.16 22.53 -4.35
C ALA A 109 -4.11 24.07 -4.38
N GLU A 110 -4.19 24.69 -5.58
CA GLU A 110 -4.21 26.16 -5.76
C GLU A 110 -5.47 26.80 -5.17
N ALA A 111 -6.62 26.12 -5.30
CA ALA A 111 -7.87 26.57 -4.71
C ALA A 111 -7.95 26.35 -3.19
N GLY A 112 -6.93 25.70 -2.58
CA GLY A 112 -6.91 25.44 -1.13
C GLY A 112 -7.97 24.43 -0.69
N TYR A 113 -8.31 23.48 -1.54
CA TYR A 113 -9.25 22.40 -1.24
C TYR A 113 -8.79 21.57 -0.04
N VAL A 114 -9.74 21.14 0.78
CA VAL A 114 -9.51 20.33 1.98
C VAL A 114 -9.15 18.90 1.60
N PHE A 115 -7.94 18.48 1.95
CA PHE A 115 -7.36 17.17 1.61
C PHE A 115 -7.57 16.14 2.71
N ALA A 116 -8.38 15.09 2.46
CA ALA A 116 -8.48 13.95 3.36
C ALA A 116 -7.28 13.01 3.21
N TYR A 117 -6.76 12.53 4.33
CA TYR A 117 -5.68 11.54 4.36
C TYR A 117 -6.00 10.41 5.34
N ASN A 118 -5.53 9.19 5.03
CA ASN A 118 -5.77 8.05 5.91
C ASN A 118 -4.94 8.10 7.19
N GLU A 119 -3.61 8.27 7.06
CA GLU A 119 -2.67 8.32 8.17
C GLU A 119 -1.47 9.21 7.81
N GLY A 120 -0.89 9.90 8.81
CA GLY A 120 0.33 10.70 8.62
C GLY A 120 1.57 9.88 8.25
N LEU A 121 1.58 8.58 8.60
CA LEU A 121 2.61 7.62 8.20
C LEU A 121 2.21 6.81 6.94
N SER A 122 1.23 7.25 6.17
CA SER A 122 0.89 6.62 4.90
C SER A 122 1.74 7.17 3.76
N GLN A 123 2.46 6.32 3.03
CA GLN A 123 3.16 6.74 1.81
C GLN A 123 2.18 7.24 0.76
N SER A 124 1.12 6.48 0.48
CA SER A 124 0.17 6.79 -0.59
C SER A 124 -0.85 7.86 -0.22
N GLY A 125 -1.29 7.93 1.04
CA GLY A 125 -2.29 8.90 1.48
C GLY A 125 -1.71 10.23 1.93
N TRP A 126 -0.40 10.28 2.26
CA TRP A 126 0.25 11.49 2.74
C TRP A 126 1.60 11.76 2.07
N GLY A 127 2.56 10.83 2.17
CA GLY A 127 3.95 11.08 1.76
C GLY A 127 4.11 11.37 0.26
N ALA A 128 3.51 10.57 -0.61
CA ALA A 128 3.57 10.78 -2.05
C ALA A 128 2.80 12.03 -2.50
N PRO A 129 1.58 12.32 -1.98
CA PRO A 129 0.91 13.60 -2.22
C PRO A 129 1.71 14.82 -1.78
N GLN A 130 2.36 14.78 -0.61
CA GLN A 130 3.22 15.87 -0.15
C GLN A 130 4.43 16.10 -1.07
N ALA A 131 5.09 15.01 -1.48
CA ALA A 131 6.21 15.09 -2.42
C ALA A 131 5.76 15.65 -3.78
N TRP A 132 4.57 15.25 -4.26
CA TRP A 132 3.96 15.77 -5.47
C TRP A 132 3.69 17.28 -5.36
N ALA A 133 3.08 17.74 -4.27
CA ALA A 133 2.80 19.16 -4.05
C ALA A 133 4.10 19.99 -3.96
N ALA A 134 5.07 19.53 -3.16
CA ALA A 134 6.35 20.21 -2.99
C ALA A 134 7.12 20.36 -4.31
N ALA A 135 7.10 19.34 -5.17
CA ALA A 135 7.74 19.38 -6.49
C ALA A 135 7.16 20.46 -7.43
N GLN A 136 5.96 20.94 -7.15
CA GLN A 136 5.27 21.99 -7.92
C GLN A 136 5.19 23.33 -7.16
N GLY A 137 5.83 23.43 -5.99
CA GLY A 137 5.74 24.63 -5.15
C GLY A 137 4.37 24.83 -4.49
N LEU A 138 3.57 23.77 -4.42
CA LEU A 138 2.22 23.77 -3.85
C LEU A 138 2.22 23.20 -2.42
N ALA A 139 1.13 23.45 -1.71
CA ALA A 139 0.89 22.91 -0.38
C ALA A 139 -0.47 22.22 -0.31
N LEU A 140 -0.55 21.09 0.40
CA LEU A 140 -1.83 20.48 0.72
C LEU A 140 -2.42 21.15 1.96
N ARG A 141 -3.73 21.41 1.94
CA ARG A 141 -4.48 21.83 3.12
C ARG A 141 -5.02 20.58 3.82
N PRO A 142 -4.42 20.14 4.93
CA PRO A 142 -4.86 18.93 5.62
C PRO A 142 -6.29 19.09 6.14
N GLY A 143 -7.08 18.07 5.93
CA GLY A 143 -8.44 17.93 6.44
C GLY A 143 -8.54 16.72 7.38
N PRO A 144 -9.64 15.94 7.31
CA PRO A 144 -9.85 14.84 8.24
C PRO A 144 -8.84 13.72 8.04
N LYS A 145 -8.28 13.25 9.18
CA LYS A 145 -7.58 11.99 9.26
C LYS A 145 -8.62 10.86 9.34
N THR A 146 -8.65 9.99 8.35
CA THR A 146 -9.76 9.04 8.16
C THR A 146 -9.46 7.61 8.62
N GLY A 147 -8.19 7.26 8.85
CA GLY A 147 -7.76 5.95 9.30
C GLY A 147 -7.59 4.90 8.19
N ALA A 148 -8.27 5.05 7.05
CA ALA A 148 -8.20 4.11 5.93
C ALA A 148 -8.44 4.80 4.58
N HIS A 149 -7.84 4.28 3.49
CA HIS A 149 -8.06 4.83 2.15
C HIS A 149 -9.52 4.85 1.73
N VAL A 150 -10.26 3.76 1.98
CA VAL A 150 -11.70 3.71 1.66
C VAL A 150 -12.47 4.77 2.45
N ALA A 151 -12.11 5.01 3.71
CA ALA A 151 -12.71 6.07 4.51
C ALA A 151 -12.37 7.47 3.99
N SER A 152 -11.19 7.66 3.36
CA SER A 152 -10.87 8.90 2.65
C SER A 152 -11.73 9.09 1.39
N LEU A 153 -11.94 8.02 0.61
CA LEU A 153 -12.87 8.04 -0.53
C LEU A 153 -14.30 8.40 -0.08
N GLN A 154 -14.77 7.80 1.01
CA GLN A 154 -16.06 8.11 1.62
C GLN A 154 -16.14 9.58 2.06
N ALA A 155 -15.10 10.11 2.72
CA ALA A 155 -15.06 11.50 3.15
C ALA A 155 -15.22 12.48 1.97
N VAL A 156 -14.63 12.16 0.82
CA VAL A 156 -14.78 12.95 -0.40
C VAL A 156 -16.19 12.81 -0.98
N ALA A 157 -16.71 11.59 -1.11
CA ALA A 157 -18.06 11.36 -1.63
C ALA A 157 -19.15 12.05 -0.79
N GLU A 158 -18.98 12.07 0.53
CA GLU A 158 -19.91 12.72 1.47
C GLU A 158 -19.67 14.23 1.65
N GLY A 159 -18.68 14.82 0.98
CA GLY A 159 -18.38 16.26 1.08
C GLY A 159 -17.72 16.68 2.40
N ARG A 160 -17.19 15.76 3.19
CA ARG A 160 -16.40 16.05 4.41
C ARG A 160 -14.96 16.48 4.10
N ALA A 161 -14.53 16.22 2.89
CA ALA A 161 -13.30 16.74 2.28
C ALA A 161 -13.56 16.95 0.79
N ASP A 162 -12.72 17.75 0.15
CA ASP A 162 -12.90 18.06 -1.27
C ASP A 162 -12.19 17.01 -2.15
N TRP A 163 -11.03 16.56 -1.72
CA TRP A 163 -10.21 15.59 -2.44
C TRP A 163 -9.40 14.70 -1.51
N ALA A 164 -8.86 13.63 -2.07
CA ALA A 164 -7.98 12.69 -1.36
C ALA A 164 -7.00 12.03 -2.33
N ALA A 165 -5.99 11.37 -1.78
CA ALA A 165 -5.16 10.44 -2.52
C ALA A 165 -5.31 9.03 -1.95
N THR A 166 -5.47 8.05 -2.84
CA THR A 166 -5.47 6.64 -2.48
C THR A 166 -4.51 5.88 -3.37
N ASP A 167 -3.88 4.83 -2.86
CA ASP A 167 -3.06 4.00 -3.73
C ASP A 167 -3.92 3.35 -4.82
N ALA A 168 -3.34 3.20 -6.01
CA ALA A 168 -4.05 2.74 -7.20
C ALA A 168 -4.57 1.30 -7.04
N ILE A 169 -3.94 0.48 -6.20
CA ILE A 169 -4.36 -0.90 -5.95
C ILE A 169 -5.62 -0.91 -5.08
N THR A 170 -5.64 -0.11 -4.00
CA THR A 170 -6.85 0.05 -3.17
C THR A 170 -8.00 0.64 -3.99
N LEU A 171 -7.75 1.63 -4.86
CA LEU A 171 -8.80 2.19 -5.70
C LEU A 171 -9.35 1.14 -6.68
N ARG A 172 -8.49 0.36 -7.34
CA ARG A 172 -8.89 -0.77 -8.21
C ARG A 172 -9.75 -1.79 -7.47
N MET A 173 -9.40 -2.11 -6.21
CA MET A 173 -10.20 -3.00 -5.36
C MET A 173 -11.55 -2.37 -4.99
N ALA A 174 -11.57 -1.08 -4.65
CA ALA A 174 -12.81 -0.36 -4.35
C ALA A 174 -13.73 -0.29 -5.57
N GLN A 175 -13.19 -0.06 -6.76
CA GLN A 175 -13.95 -0.11 -8.01
C GLN A 175 -14.57 -1.49 -8.26
N ARG A 176 -13.89 -2.56 -7.88
CA ARG A 176 -14.38 -3.92 -8.04
C ARG A 176 -15.47 -4.30 -7.03
N TRP A 177 -15.31 -3.93 -5.76
CA TRP A 177 -16.14 -4.44 -4.67
C TRP A 177 -17.02 -3.38 -4.00
N GLN A 178 -16.81 -2.11 -4.30
CA GLN A 178 -17.52 -0.96 -3.72
C GLN A 178 -17.85 0.07 -4.81
N SER A 179 -18.36 -0.39 -5.96
CA SER A 179 -18.63 0.46 -7.13
C SER A 179 -19.57 1.61 -6.80
N ALA A 180 -20.59 1.40 -5.96
CA ALA A 180 -21.50 2.45 -5.53
C ALA A 180 -20.79 3.66 -4.86
N LEU A 181 -19.65 3.44 -4.20
CA LEU A 181 -18.81 4.52 -3.68
C LEU A 181 -17.98 5.14 -4.80
N THR A 182 -17.28 4.32 -5.59
CA THR A 182 -16.35 4.84 -6.60
C THR A 182 -17.06 5.51 -7.78
N ASP A 183 -18.31 5.15 -8.06
CA ASP A 183 -19.12 5.81 -9.08
C ASP A 183 -19.47 7.27 -8.73
N GLN A 184 -19.35 7.67 -7.48
CA GLN A 184 -19.52 9.05 -7.01
C GLN A 184 -18.24 9.88 -7.18
N LEU A 185 -17.14 9.26 -7.57
CA LEU A 185 -15.80 9.85 -7.61
C LEU A 185 -15.24 9.86 -9.04
N ARG A 186 -14.24 10.69 -9.27
CA ARG A 186 -13.39 10.64 -10.47
C ARG A 186 -11.94 10.93 -10.12
N ILE A 187 -11.05 10.38 -10.93
CA ILE A 187 -9.60 10.57 -10.85
C ILE A 187 -9.24 11.86 -11.59
N ILE A 188 -8.39 12.68 -10.97
CA ILE A 188 -7.92 13.96 -11.52
C ILE A 188 -6.40 14.05 -11.64
N GLY A 189 -5.69 12.97 -11.39
CA GLY A 189 -4.23 12.91 -11.49
C GLY A 189 -3.63 11.79 -10.67
N ARG A 190 -2.32 11.69 -10.71
CA ARG A 190 -1.56 10.69 -9.93
C ARG A 190 -0.20 11.23 -9.46
N THR A 191 0.37 10.60 -8.46
CA THR A 191 1.73 10.87 -8.01
C THR A 191 2.75 10.13 -8.88
N ALA A 192 4.02 10.49 -8.76
CA ALA A 192 5.11 9.67 -9.27
C ALA A 192 5.11 8.28 -8.57
N PRO A 193 5.58 7.21 -9.27
CA PRO A 193 5.77 5.91 -8.66
C PRO A 193 6.77 5.92 -7.51
N SER A 194 6.54 5.06 -6.53
CA SER A 194 7.44 4.78 -5.41
C SER A 194 7.40 3.28 -5.09
N PRO A 195 8.35 2.72 -4.30
CA PRO A 195 8.30 1.31 -3.93
C PRO A 195 6.94 0.93 -3.34
N GLY A 196 6.42 -0.20 -3.79
CA GLY A 196 5.14 -0.74 -3.36
C GLY A 196 5.17 -1.21 -1.91
N MET A 197 4.10 -1.91 -1.51
CA MET A 197 4.03 -2.52 -0.17
C MET A 197 5.16 -3.53 -0.02
N THR A 198 6.09 -3.20 0.89
CA THR A 198 7.33 -3.95 1.06
C THR A 198 7.08 -5.21 1.89
N LEU A 199 7.56 -6.34 1.42
CA LEU A 199 7.59 -7.58 2.18
C LEU A 199 8.84 -7.56 3.08
N ILE A 200 8.63 -7.86 4.35
CA ILE A 200 9.65 -7.83 5.41
C ILE A 200 9.62 -9.11 6.24
N THR A 201 10.75 -9.40 6.86
CA THR A 201 10.88 -10.39 7.93
C THR A 201 11.64 -9.78 9.10
N ARG A 202 11.76 -10.51 10.22
CA ARG A 202 12.54 -10.04 11.38
C ARG A 202 13.99 -9.75 10.98
N GLN A 203 14.60 -8.82 11.69
CA GLN A 203 16.00 -8.42 11.45
C GLN A 203 16.95 -9.61 11.49
N GLY A 204 18.00 -9.58 10.65
CA GLY A 204 19.08 -10.58 10.61
C GLY A 204 18.76 -11.84 9.82
N GLN A 205 17.56 -11.98 9.26
CA GLN A 205 17.26 -13.09 8.35
C GLN A 205 17.77 -12.80 6.94
N PRO A 206 18.38 -13.75 6.25
CA PRO A 206 18.75 -13.59 4.84
C PRO A 206 17.46 -13.46 3.99
N PRO A 207 17.32 -12.45 3.11
CA PRO A 207 16.10 -12.27 2.32
C PRO A 207 15.95 -13.28 1.18
N GLN A 208 17.04 -13.89 0.70
CA GLN A 208 17.04 -14.72 -0.49
C GLN A 208 16.14 -15.98 -0.38
N PRO A 209 16.12 -16.75 0.73
CA PRO A 209 15.22 -17.90 0.86
C PRO A 209 13.74 -17.49 0.84
N TYR A 210 13.41 -16.32 1.39
CA TYR A 210 12.05 -15.77 1.37
C TYR A 210 11.66 -15.35 -0.06
N ALA A 211 12.55 -14.64 -0.75
CA ALA A 211 12.33 -14.22 -2.13
C ALA A 211 12.12 -15.43 -3.06
N ALA A 212 12.92 -16.48 -2.90
CA ALA A 212 12.77 -17.72 -3.67
C ALA A 212 11.40 -18.39 -3.39
N ALA A 213 11.03 -18.54 -2.12
CA ALA A 213 9.74 -19.12 -1.75
C ALA A 213 8.55 -18.33 -2.29
N ILE A 214 8.62 -16.99 -2.27
CA ILE A 214 7.58 -16.12 -2.83
C ILE A 214 7.50 -16.27 -4.36
N THR A 215 8.63 -16.25 -5.06
CA THR A 215 8.68 -16.42 -6.51
C THR A 215 8.10 -17.76 -6.95
N GLU A 216 8.47 -18.84 -6.27
CA GLU A 216 7.93 -20.19 -6.54
C GLU A 216 6.44 -20.28 -6.23
N ALA A 217 5.99 -19.67 -5.12
CA ALA A 217 4.58 -19.61 -4.77
C ALA A 217 3.74 -18.89 -5.84
N LEU A 218 4.24 -17.77 -6.37
CA LEU A 218 3.55 -17.05 -7.45
C LEU A 218 3.50 -17.86 -8.75
N ALA A 219 4.55 -18.63 -9.07
CA ALA A 219 4.58 -19.50 -10.25
C ALA A 219 3.59 -20.68 -10.13
N GLN A 220 3.24 -21.09 -8.92
CA GLN A 220 2.30 -22.17 -8.62
C GLN A 220 0.89 -21.67 -8.32
N LEU A 221 0.72 -20.36 -8.16
CA LEU A 221 -0.57 -19.78 -7.77
C LEU A 221 -1.57 -19.94 -8.90
N PRO A 222 -2.77 -20.52 -8.65
CA PRO A 222 -3.81 -20.60 -9.66
C PRO A 222 -4.15 -19.22 -10.24
N ALA A 223 -4.33 -19.14 -11.56
CA ALA A 223 -4.56 -17.88 -12.27
C ALA A 223 -5.75 -17.09 -11.71
N GLU A 224 -6.80 -17.77 -11.31
CA GLU A 224 -7.99 -17.17 -10.69
C GLU A 224 -7.66 -16.50 -9.34
N ILE A 225 -6.79 -17.11 -8.53
CA ILE A 225 -6.35 -16.55 -7.25
C ILE A 225 -5.45 -15.33 -7.51
N ALA A 226 -4.50 -15.43 -8.45
CA ALA A 226 -3.67 -14.32 -8.87
C ALA A 226 -4.51 -13.11 -9.34
N GLN A 227 -5.57 -13.37 -10.12
CA GLN A 227 -6.51 -12.34 -10.58
C GLN A 227 -7.30 -11.69 -9.43
N ILE A 228 -7.73 -12.48 -8.43
CA ILE A 228 -8.43 -11.95 -7.24
C ILE A 228 -7.49 -11.02 -6.46
N LEU A 229 -6.25 -11.43 -6.25
CA LEU A 229 -5.23 -10.65 -5.55
C LEU A 229 -4.70 -9.47 -6.40
N GLY A 230 -4.78 -9.58 -7.72
CA GLY A 230 -4.21 -8.61 -8.66
C GLY A 230 -2.68 -8.60 -8.67
N ILE A 231 -2.04 -9.67 -8.21
CA ILE A 231 -0.59 -9.84 -8.18
C ILE A 231 -0.14 -10.50 -9.49
N CYS A 232 0.83 -9.90 -10.17
CA CYS A 232 1.41 -10.42 -11.41
C CYS A 232 2.91 -10.76 -11.29
N GLY A 233 3.57 -10.41 -10.16
CA GLY A 233 4.97 -10.69 -9.96
C GLY A 233 5.50 -10.31 -8.58
N PHE A 234 6.80 -10.50 -8.42
CA PHE A 234 7.55 -10.11 -7.23
C PHE A 234 8.90 -9.53 -7.64
N HIS A 235 9.27 -8.39 -7.06
CA HIS A 235 10.51 -7.70 -7.38
C HIS A 235 11.27 -7.28 -6.13
N SER A 236 12.58 -7.51 -6.12
CA SER A 236 13.48 -6.96 -5.12
C SER A 236 14.02 -5.62 -5.65
N LEU A 237 13.67 -4.53 -4.98
CA LEU A 237 14.10 -3.19 -5.36
C LEU A 237 15.42 -2.83 -4.67
N PRO A 238 16.32 -2.04 -5.31
CA PRO A 238 17.57 -1.60 -4.69
C PRO A 238 17.31 -0.67 -3.50
N GLN A 239 18.30 -0.53 -2.61
CA GLN A 239 18.19 0.38 -1.46
C GLN A 239 17.91 1.82 -1.90
N SER A 240 18.54 2.28 -2.98
CA SER A 240 18.35 3.62 -3.51
C SER A 240 16.90 3.96 -3.90
N ALA A 241 16.07 2.96 -4.21
CA ALA A 241 14.64 3.20 -4.45
C ALA A 241 13.88 3.67 -3.18
N TYR A 242 14.46 3.41 -2.01
CA TYR A 242 13.89 3.80 -0.71
C TYR A 242 14.51 5.08 -0.14
N ASP A 243 15.49 5.68 -0.82
CA ASP A 243 16.15 6.93 -0.41
C ASP A 243 15.27 8.15 -0.79
N ILE A 244 14.04 8.14 -0.29
CA ILE A 244 13.03 9.18 -0.48
C ILE A 244 12.95 10.01 0.81
N ALA A 245 12.95 11.33 0.70
CA ALA A 245 12.81 12.20 1.87
C ALA A 245 11.53 11.90 2.65
N LEU A 246 11.62 11.98 3.98
CA LEU A 246 10.44 11.88 4.82
C LEU A 246 9.59 13.15 4.68
N PRO A 247 8.28 13.05 4.52
CA PRO A 247 7.40 14.21 4.48
C PRO A 247 7.28 14.85 5.85
N SER A 248 6.95 16.14 5.89
CA SER A 248 6.49 16.76 7.12
C SER A 248 5.19 16.08 7.59
N PRO A 249 5.02 15.86 8.90
CA PRO A 249 3.77 15.33 9.42
C PRO A 249 2.61 16.30 9.09
N PRO A 250 1.37 15.78 8.93
CA PRO A 250 0.21 16.65 8.77
C PRO A 250 0.07 17.55 10.00
N GLN A 251 -0.06 18.86 9.75
CA GLN A 251 -0.38 19.79 10.82
C GLN A 251 -1.90 19.84 10.97
N PRO A 252 -2.43 19.78 12.20
CA PRO A 252 -3.85 20.00 12.41
C PRO A 252 -4.26 21.39 11.90
N ALA A 253 -5.41 21.44 11.20
CA ALA A 253 -6.03 22.69 10.76
C ALA A 253 -6.48 23.55 11.94
#